data_d9f2f37001634dfef602df5f9e9269fb
#
_entry.id   d9f2f37001634dfef602df5f9e9269fb
#
_cell.length_a   1.000
_cell.length_b   1.000
_cell.length_c   1.000
_cell.angle_alpha   90.00
_cell.angle_beta   90.00
_cell.angle_gamma   90.00
#
_symmetry.space_group_name_H-M   'P 1'
#
loop_
_entity.id
_entity.type
_entity.pdbx_description
1 polymer ?
#
loop_
_entity_poly.entity_id
_entity_poly.type
_entity_poly.pdbx_seq_one_letter_code
_entity_poly.pdbx_strand_id
1 'polypeptide(L)'
;MFHGRRILLIIGGGIAAYKSLQLIREFQKKGATVVPVMTRGAAEFVTPLSVAALSKNKVFKDLFDLNDESEMGHIELSRSSDLIVVAPATANLMAKMAFGVASDLASTLLLATDTPVLIAPAMNVRMWEHPATQNNVKILMKNGIHFSGPEEGDMACGEFGFGRMSEPEAIVKAASEILINGPLRNKHILITSGPTHEPIDPVRYICLLYTSPSPRDVEESRMPSSA
;
A
#
# COMPACT_ATOMS: atom_id res chain seq x y z
N MET A 1 1.25 7.32 10.55
CA MET A 1 2.29 6.65 9.75
C MET A 1 1.90 6.61 8.27
N PHE A 2 0.64 6.26 7.94
CA PHE A 2 0.12 6.26 6.57
C PHE A 2 -0.90 7.37 6.30
N HIS A 3 -0.92 8.44 7.10
CA HIS A 3 -1.88 9.54 6.91
C HIS A 3 -1.78 10.14 5.51
N GLY A 4 -2.92 10.19 4.81
CA GLY A 4 -3.01 10.69 3.43
C GLY A 4 -2.44 9.74 2.37
N ARG A 5 -1.91 8.58 2.75
CA ARG A 5 -1.41 7.57 1.81
C ARG A 5 -2.51 6.70 1.26
N ARG A 6 -2.44 6.41 -0.02
CA ARG A 6 -3.36 5.52 -0.74
C ARG A 6 -2.68 4.20 -1.08
N ILE A 7 -3.23 3.11 -0.57
CA ILE A 7 -2.74 1.74 -0.79
C ILE A 7 -3.68 1.03 -1.75
N LEU A 8 -3.15 0.59 -2.88
CA LEU A 8 -3.88 -0.31 -3.78
C LEU A 8 -3.66 -1.74 -3.30
N LEU A 9 -4.71 -2.38 -2.79
CA LEU A 9 -4.64 -3.74 -2.27
C LEU A 9 -5.20 -4.73 -3.29
N ILE A 10 -4.32 -5.52 -3.92
CA ILE A 10 -4.70 -6.60 -4.83
C ILE A 10 -4.85 -7.89 -4.03
N ILE A 11 -6.03 -8.46 -4.06
CA ILE A 11 -6.37 -9.71 -3.34
C ILE A 11 -6.36 -10.86 -4.34
N GLY A 12 -5.41 -11.79 -4.16
CA GLY A 12 -5.32 -13.02 -4.93
C GLY A 12 -6.24 -14.12 -4.40
N GLY A 13 -6.52 -15.13 -5.24
CA GLY A 13 -7.35 -16.28 -4.87
C GLY A 13 -6.59 -17.30 -4.03
N GLY A 14 -7.12 -17.62 -2.86
CA GLY A 14 -6.57 -18.62 -1.95
C GLY A 14 -7.15 -18.48 -0.56
N ILE A 15 -7.03 -19.52 0.25
CA ILE A 15 -7.59 -19.52 1.61
C ILE A 15 -7.09 -18.34 2.45
N ALA A 16 -5.84 -17.91 2.26
CA ALA A 16 -5.26 -16.77 2.97
C ALA A 16 -5.93 -15.41 2.65
N ALA A 17 -6.84 -15.34 1.67
CA ALA A 17 -7.58 -14.11 1.34
C ALA A 17 -8.40 -13.58 2.52
N TYR A 18 -8.80 -14.41 3.48
CA TYR A 18 -9.50 -13.93 4.68
C TYR A 18 -8.65 -12.94 5.51
N LYS A 19 -7.31 -13.11 5.52
CA LYS A 19 -6.40 -12.20 6.22
C LYS A 19 -6.38 -10.80 5.59
N SER A 20 -6.74 -10.67 4.32
CA SER A 20 -6.81 -9.38 3.63
C SER A 20 -7.88 -8.46 4.24
N LEU A 21 -8.93 -9.04 4.84
CA LEU A 21 -9.96 -8.26 5.54
C LEU A 21 -9.38 -7.59 6.81
N GLN A 22 -8.54 -8.32 7.54
CA GLN A 22 -7.81 -7.74 8.68
C GLN A 22 -6.75 -6.75 8.21
N LEU A 23 -6.03 -7.06 7.13
CA LEU A 23 -5.01 -6.19 6.55
C LEU A 23 -5.60 -4.81 6.16
N ILE A 24 -6.80 -4.77 5.57
CA ILE A 24 -7.53 -3.52 5.29
C ILE A 24 -7.70 -2.71 6.58
N ARG A 25 -8.16 -3.36 7.66
CA ARG A 25 -8.39 -2.68 8.94
C ARG A 25 -7.08 -2.14 9.54
N GLU A 26 -5.99 -2.91 9.47
CA GLU A 26 -4.70 -2.50 10.02
C GLU A 26 -4.11 -1.28 9.25
N PHE A 27 -4.24 -1.24 7.92
CA PHE A 27 -3.87 -0.05 7.14
C PHE A 27 -4.71 1.17 7.51
N GLN A 28 -6.03 1.01 7.62
CA GLN A 28 -6.95 2.10 7.98
C GLN A 28 -6.71 2.63 9.40
N LYS A 29 -6.44 1.76 10.38
CA LYS A 29 -6.07 2.17 11.75
C LYS A 29 -4.82 3.06 11.76
N LYS A 30 -3.91 2.87 10.80
CA LYS A 30 -2.71 3.68 10.65
C LYS A 30 -2.89 4.90 9.74
N GLY A 31 -4.11 5.17 9.30
CA GLY A 31 -4.50 6.36 8.53
C GLY A 31 -4.38 6.23 7.02
N ALA A 32 -4.20 5.02 6.47
CA ALA A 32 -4.21 4.80 5.02
C ALA A 32 -5.62 4.73 4.45
N THR A 33 -5.78 5.17 3.21
CA THR A 33 -6.92 4.84 2.36
C THR A 33 -6.61 3.57 1.58
N VAL A 34 -7.46 2.53 1.68
CA VAL A 34 -7.25 1.26 0.98
C VAL A 34 -8.22 1.14 -0.18
N VAL A 35 -7.70 0.97 -1.39
CA VAL A 35 -8.48 0.74 -2.61
C VAL A 35 -8.30 -0.72 -3.01
N PRO A 36 -9.35 -1.56 -2.90
CA PRO A 36 -9.24 -2.97 -3.16
C PRO A 36 -9.45 -3.33 -4.63
N VAL A 37 -8.60 -4.22 -5.13
CA VAL A 37 -8.74 -4.93 -6.40
C VAL A 37 -8.83 -6.42 -6.11
N MET A 38 -9.83 -7.10 -6.62
CA MET A 38 -9.99 -8.53 -6.41
C MET A 38 -9.80 -9.30 -7.70
N THR A 39 -8.97 -10.34 -7.66
CA THR A 39 -8.94 -11.30 -8.75
C THR A 39 -10.22 -12.15 -8.74
N ARG A 40 -10.56 -12.75 -9.89
CA ARG A 40 -11.72 -13.66 -9.98
C ARG A 40 -11.63 -14.78 -8.94
N GLY A 41 -10.44 -15.35 -8.72
CA GLY A 41 -10.22 -16.38 -7.72
C GLY A 41 -10.37 -15.88 -6.28
N ALA A 42 -10.15 -14.61 -6.00
CA ALA A 42 -10.33 -14.06 -4.65
C ALA A 42 -11.81 -14.04 -4.24
N ALA A 43 -12.71 -13.83 -5.20
CA ALA A 43 -14.17 -13.77 -4.96
C ALA A 43 -14.75 -15.12 -4.48
N GLU A 44 -14.05 -16.23 -4.71
CA GLU A 44 -14.43 -17.55 -4.21
C GLU A 44 -14.13 -17.74 -2.71
N PHE A 45 -13.22 -16.93 -2.14
CA PHE A 45 -12.80 -17.04 -0.73
C PHE A 45 -13.34 -15.91 0.15
N VAL A 46 -13.45 -14.71 -0.39
CA VAL A 46 -13.98 -13.53 0.30
C VAL A 46 -14.94 -12.78 -0.63
N THR A 47 -16.04 -12.28 -0.07
CA THR A 47 -17.02 -11.59 -0.91
C THR A 47 -16.61 -10.15 -1.20
N PRO A 48 -16.87 -9.64 -2.42
CA PRO A 48 -16.65 -8.22 -2.73
C PRO A 48 -17.39 -7.28 -1.77
N LEU A 49 -18.57 -7.71 -1.30
CA LEU A 49 -19.34 -6.94 -0.32
C LEU A 49 -18.60 -6.77 1.01
N SER A 50 -17.99 -7.84 1.54
CA SER A 50 -17.19 -7.77 2.77
C SER A 50 -15.98 -6.86 2.60
N VAL A 51 -15.30 -6.94 1.47
CA VAL A 51 -14.14 -6.10 1.14
C VAL A 51 -14.55 -4.63 1.01
N ALA A 52 -15.64 -4.33 0.28
CA ALA A 52 -16.17 -2.98 0.12
C ALA A 52 -16.58 -2.36 1.46
N ALA A 53 -17.31 -3.14 2.29
CA ALA A 53 -17.76 -2.69 3.60
C ALA A 53 -16.60 -2.31 4.53
N LEU A 54 -15.51 -3.08 4.51
CA LEU A 54 -14.33 -2.81 5.34
C LEU A 54 -13.47 -1.69 4.78
N SER A 55 -13.21 -1.67 3.47
CA SER A 55 -12.37 -0.64 2.84
C SER A 55 -13.07 0.71 2.74
N LYS A 56 -14.42 0.73 2.76
CA LYS A 56 -15.27 1.90 2.48
C LYS A 56 -15.01 2.48 1.08
N ASN A 57 -14.52 1.65 0.18
CA ASN A 57 -14.19 2.00 -1.21
C ASN A 57 -14.81 0.98 -2.16
N LYS A 58 -14.99 1.39 -3.43
CA LYS A 58 -15.38 0.48 -4.51
C LYS A 58 -14.34 -0.63 -4.65
N VAL A 59 -14.80 -1.84 -4.91
CA VAL A 59 -13.97 -3.02 -5.21
C VAL A 59 -13.90 -3.18 -6.72
N PHE A 60 -12.69 -3.14 -7.26
CA PHE A 60 -12.44 -3.34 -8.68
C PHE A 60 -12.17 -4.82 -8.96
N LYS A 61 -12.79 -5.37 -10.02
CA LYS A 61 -12.69 -6.79 -10.36
C LYS A 61 -12.36 -7.04 -11.83
N ASP A 62 -12.97 -6.29 -12.70
CA ASP A 62 -12.90 -6.51 -14.13
C ASP A 62 -12.20 -5.35 -14.84
N LEU A 63 -11.45 -5.68 -15.89
CA LEU A 63 -10.74 -4.72 -16.71
C LEU A 63 -11.68 -3.83 -17.52
N PHE A 64 -12.84 -4.38 -17.87
CA PHE A 64 -13.87 -3.77 -18.72
C PHE A 64 -15.19 -3.59 -17.98
N ASP A 65 -15.19 -3.06 -16.75
CA ASP A 65 -16.42 -2.71 -16.06
C ASP A 65 -17.02 -1.46 -16.74
N LEU A 66 -18.15 -1.64 -17.41
CA LEU A 66 -18.85 -0.57 -18.15
C LEU A 66 -19.30 0.61 -17.27
N ASN A 67 -19.25 0.47 -15.95
CA ASN A 67 -19.54 1.54 -15.00
C ASN A 67 -18.33 2.40 -14.66
N ASP A 68 -17.13 2.02 -15.10
CA ASP A 68 -15.94 2.83 -15.01
C ASP A 68 -15.72 3.56 -16.34
N GLU A 69 -16.30 4.74 -16.48
CA GLU A 69 -16.43 5.56 -17.70
C GLU A 69 -15.12 6.01 -18.36
N SER A 70 -14.00 5.35 -18.14
CA SER A 70 -12.78 5.70 -18.87
C SER A 70 -11.87 4.51 -19.14
N GLU A 71 -11.46 4.34 -20.39
CA GLU A 71 -10.39 3.44 -20.84
C GLU A 71 -9.05 3.68 -20.11
N MET A 72 -8.94 4.74 -19.33
CA MET A 72 -7.78 5.12 -18.52
C MET A 72 -7.90 4.72 -17.04
N GLY A 73 -9.02 4.18 -16.58
CA GLY A 73 -9.28 3.92 -15.14
C GLY A 73 -8.24 3.05 -14.46
N HIS A 74 -7.72 2.01 -15.13
CA HIS A 74 -6.69 1.13 -14.55
C HIS A 74 -5.31 1.81 -14.42
N ILE A 75 -4.94 2.68 -15.37
CA ILE A 75 -3.69 3.43 -15.30
C ILE A 75 -3.76 4.47 -14.17
N GLU A 76 -4.88 5.16 -14.06
CA GLU A 76 -5.11 6.14 -13.00
C GLU A 76 -5.13 5.47 -11.62
N LEU A 77 -5.73 4.27 -11.53
CA LEU A 77 -5.79 3.50 -10.30
C LEU A 77 -4.38 3.16 -9.76
N SER A 78 -3.47 2.73 -10.64
CA SER A 78 -2.09 2.42 -10.26
C SER A 78 -1.30 3.68 -9.90
N ARG A 79 -1.39 4.74 -10.72
CA ARG A 79 -0.64 5.98 -10.53
C ARG A 79 -1.09 6.84 -9.34
N SER A 80 -2.37 6.75 -8.97
CA SER A 80 -2.91 7.47 -7.81
C SER A 80 -2.60 6.81 -6.47
N SER A 81 -1.87 5.70 -6.47
CA SER A 81 -1.52 4.95 -5.26
C SER A 81 -0.06 5.17 -4.88
N ASP A 82 0.23 5.26 -3.58
CA ASP A 82 1.58 5.40 -3.05
C ASP A 82 2.31 4.05 -2.95
N LEU A 83 1.56 2.97 -2.82
CA LEU A 83 2.06 1.60 -2.72
C LEU A 83 1.01 0.62 -3.24
N ILE A 84 1.46 -0.38 -3.97
CA ILE A 84 0.64 -1.54 -4.34
C ILE A 84 1.00 -2.70 -3.42
N VAL A 85 0.01 -3.29 -2.78
CA VAL A 85 0.16 -4.48 -1.92
C VAL A 85 -0.60 -5.64 -2.53
N VAL A 86 0.06 -6.77 -2.74
CA VAL A 86 -0.57 -8.00 -3.24
C VAL A 86 -0.63 -9.02 -2.10
N ALA A 87 -1.79 -9.23 -1.54
CA ALA A 87 -2.00 -10.11 -0.39
C ALA A 87 -3.37 -10.79 -0.45
N PRO A 88 -3.41 -12.12 -0.62
CA PRO A 88 -2.29 -13.01 -0.89
C PRO A 88 -1.76 -12.91 -2.33
N ALA A 89 -0.44 -13.11 -2.50
CA ALA A 89 0.18 -13.30 -3.80
C ALA A 89 0.28 -14.79 -4.13
N THR A 90 -0.54 -15.26 -5.07
CA THR A 90 -0.54 -16.66 -5.50
C THR A 90 0.60 -16.96 -6.45
N ALA A 91 1.01 -18.22 -6.57
CA ALA A 91 2.03 -18.65 -7.53
C ALA A 91 1.67 -18.24 -8.98
N ASN A 92 0.37 -18.32 -9.35
CA ASN A 92 -0.11 -17.89 -10.67
C ASN A 92 0.10 -16.39 -10.89
N LEU A 93 -0.25 -15.55 -9.91
CA LEU A 93 -0.08 -14.10 -10.03
C LEU A 93 1.40 -13.72 -10.07
N MET A 94 2.24 -14.36 -9.24
CA MET A 94 3.70 -14.17 -9.27
C MET A 94 4.29 -14.58 -10.61
N ALA A 95 3.83 -15.67 -11.22
CA ALA A 95 4.28 -16.08 -12.56
C ALA A 95 3.87 -15.05 -13.62
N LYS A 96 2.63 -14.55 -13.60
CA LYS A 96 2.17 -13.48 -14.50
C LYS A 96 3.04 -12.22 -14.37
N MET A 97 3.33 -11.80 -13.15
CA MET A 97 4.21 -10.66 -12.87
C MET A 97 5.63 -10.87 -13.42
N ALA A 98 6.21 -12.06 -13.19
CA ALA A 98 7.58 -12.37 -13.61
C ALA A 98 7.74 -12.38 -15.13
N PHE A 99 6.69 -12.76 -15.87
CA PHE A 99 6.71 -12.87 -17.33
C PHE A 99 5.95 -11.75 -18.06
N GLY A 100 5.45 -10.75 -17.34
CA GLY A 100 4.75 -9.61 -17.95
C GLY A 100 3.41 -9.98 -18.61
N VAL A 101 2.68 -10.95 -18.05
CA VAL A 101 1.37 -11.38 -18.57
C VAL A 101 0.28 -10.52 -17.99
N ALA A 102 -0.42 -9.75 -18.83
CA ALA A 102 -1.54 -8.87 -18.50
C ALA A 102 -2.86 -9.45 -19.01
N SER A 103 -3.39 -10.46 -18.33
CA SER A 103 -4.61 -11.18 -18.76
C SER A 103 -5.86 -10.84 -17.93
N ASP A 104 -5.71 -10.05 -16.88
CA ASP A 104 -6.78 -9.59 -15.99
C ASP A 104 -6.41 -8.23 -15.40
N LEU A 105 -7.36 -7.58 -14.71
CA LEU A 105 -7.15 -6.26 -14.11
C LEU A 105 -5.93 -6.24 -13.18
N ALA A 106 -5.78 -7.23 -12.29
CA ALA A 106 -4.69 -7.30 -11.33
C ALA A 106 -3.32 -7.35 -12.02
N SER A 107 -3.16 -8.26 -12.99
CA SER A 107 -1.91 -8.41 -13.73
C SER A 107 -1.62 -7.21 -14.64
N THR A 108 -2.64 -6.56 -15.20
CA THR A 108 -2.50 -5.33 -15.99
C THR A 108 -2.02 -4.16 -15.13
N LEU A 109 -2.62 -3.96 -13.95
CA LEU A 109 -2.20 -2.95 -12.99
C LEU A 109 -0.73 -3.13 -12.57
N LEU A 110 -0.33 -4.36 -12.27
CA LEU A 110 1.03 -4.71 -11.86
C LEU A 110 2.07 -4.53 -12.96
N LEU A 111 1.68 -4.68 -14.22
CA LEU A 111 2.56 -4.44 -15.36
C LEU A 111 2.65 -2.95 -15.72
N ALA A 112 1.57 -2.19 -15.53
CA ALA A 112 1.45 -0.79 -15.94
C ALA A 112 1.93 0.22 -14.89
N THR A 113 2.43 -0.25 -13.72
CA THR A 113 2.77 0.62 -12.60
C THR A 113 4.25 0.96 -12.50
N ASP A 114 4.55 2.17 -12.07
CA ASP A 114 5.84 2.66 -11.58
C ASP A 114 5.86 2.81 -10.04
N THR A 115 4.72 2.54 -9.40
CA THR A 115 4.55 2.57 -7.95
C THR A 115 5.26 1.36 -7.31
N PRO A 116 5.92 1.51 -6.15
CA PRO A 116 6.49 0.39 -5.42
C PRO A 116 5.46 -0.72 -5.18
N VAL A 117 5.89 -1.98 -5.32
CA VAL A 117 5.03 -3.16 -5.13
C VAL A 117 5.57 -4.01 -4.00
N LEU A 118 4.70 -4.34 -3.05
CA LEU A 118 4.94 -5.31 -1.97
C LEU A 118 4.03 -6.51 -2.16
N ILE A 119 4.60 -7.72 -2.18
CA ILE A 119 3.80 -8.94 -2.27
C ILE A 119 3.94 -9.79 -1.02
N ALA A 120 2.84 -10.42 -0.61
CA ALA A 120 2.78 -11.40 0.48
C ALA A 120 2.42 -12.77 -0.11
N PRO A 121 3.42 -13.61 -0.42
CA PRO A 121 3.19 -14.93 -1.00
C PRO A 121 2.36 -15.82 -0.11
N ALA A 122 1.43 -16.57 -0.72
CA ALA A 122 0.64 -17.59 -0.05
C ALA A 122 0.34 -18.73 -0.99
N MET A 123 0.87 -19.91 -0.67
CA MET A 123 0.68 -21.15 -1.44
C MET A 123 1.11 -22.36 -0.60
N ASN A 124 0.80 -23.54 -1.09
CA ASN A 124 1.26 -24.78 -0.50
C ASN A 124 2.80 -24.92 -0.58
N VAL A 125 3.40 -25.65 0.36
CA VAL A 125 4.87 -25.87 0.46
C VAL A 125 5.46 -26.34 -0.85
N ARG A 126 4.86 -27.34 -1.49
CA ARG A 126 5.35 -27.91 -2.77
C ARG A 126 5.36 -26.87 -3.89
N MET A 127 4.34 -26.01 -3.91
CA MET A 127 4.28 -24.91 -4.88
C MET A 127 5.35 -23.85 -4.59
N TRP A 128 5.60 -23.55 -3.31
CA TRP A 128 6.65 -22.60 -2.94
C TRP A 128 8.04 -23.10 -3.29
N GLU A 129 8.35 -24.35 -2.94
CA GLU A 129 9.65 -24.97 -3.19
C GLU A 129 9.87 -25.34 -4.67
N HIS A 130 8.82 -25.29 -5.49
CA HIS A 130 8.93 -25.65 -6.90
C HIS A 130 9.95 -24.75 -7.62
N PRO A 131 10.88 -25.32 -8.43
CA PRO A 131 11.92 -24.55 -9.11
C PRO A 131 11.38 -23.37 -9.94
N ALA A 132 10.22 -23.53 -10.59
CA ALA A 132 9.59 -22.46 -11.34
C ALA A 132 9.19 -21.28 -10.45
N THR A 133 8.61 -21.56 -9.27
CA THR A 133 8.24 -20.52 -8.29
C THR A 133 9.49 -19.81 -7.77
N GLN A 134 10.54 -20.54 -7.41
CA GLN A 134 11.79 -19.97 -6.93
C GLN A 134 12.50 -19.13 -8.00
N ASN A 135 12.41 -19.52 -9.27
CA ASN A 135 12.89 -18.69 -10.39
C ASN A 135 12.08 -17.40 -10.54
N ASN A 136 10.75 -17.48 -10.43
CA ASN A 136 9.89 -16.29 -10.47
C ASN A 136 10.21 -15.33 -9.32
N VAL A 137 10.45 -15.85 -8.09
CA VAL A 137 10.88 -15.04 -6.95
C VAL A 137 12.15 -14.26 -7.26
N LYS A 138 13.17 -14.93 -7.82
CA LYS A 138 14.45 -14.28 -8.20
C LYS A 138 14.24 -13.18 -9.24
N ILE A 139 13.39 -13.43 -10.26
CA ILE A 139 13.07 -12.44 -11.30
C ILE A 139 12.36 -11.24 -10.67
N LEU A 140 11.36 -11.47 -9.83
CA LEU A 140 10.60 -10.41 -9.18
C LEU A 140 11.47 -9.56 -8.24
N MET A 141 12.35 -10.18 -7.44
CA MET A 141 13.31 -9.45 -6.61
C MET A 141 14.26 -8.60 -7.43
N LYS A 142 14.77 -9.14 -8.55
CA LYS A 142 15.63 -8.39 -9.50
C LYS A 142 14.89 -7.19 -10.10
N ASN A 143 13.60 -7.32 -10.32
CA ASN A 143 12.74 -6.25 -10.84
C ASN A 143 12.30 -5.24 -9.76
N GLY A 144 12.82 -5.33 -8.52
CA GLY A 144 12.53 -4.38 -7.45
C GLY A 144 11.23 -4.62 -6.69
N ILE A 145 10.60 -5.80 -6.86
CA ILE A 145 9.42 -6.18 -6.08
C ILE A 145 9.83 -6.55 -4.65
N HIS A 146 9.15 -5.96 -3.68
CA HIS A 146 9.37 -6.25 -2.27
C HIS A 146 8.54 -7.44 -1.82
N PHE A 147 9.07 -8.19 -0.84
CA PHE A 147 8.44 -9.38 -0.32
C PHE A 147 8.21 -9.25 1.20
N SER A 148 7.05 -9.73 1.66
CA SER A 148 6.73 -9.99 3.06
C SER A 148 6.43 -11.48 3.21
N GLY A 149 7.33 -12.24 3.78
CA GLY A 149 7.24 -13.71 3.83
C GLY A 149 7.60 -14.43 2.52
N PRO A 150 7.11 -15.67 2.31
CA PRO A 150 6.16 -16.38 3.18
C PRO A 150 6.78 -16.82 4.50
N GLU A 151 5.93 -17.07 5.49
CA GLU A 151 6.33 -17.59 6.79
C GLU A 151 6.27 -19.13 6.81
N GLU A 152 7.03 -19.73 7.72
CA GLU A 152 6.95 -21.14 8.03
C GLU A 152 5.80 -21.40 8.99
N GLY A 153 5.08 -22.51 8.82
CA GLY A 153 4.01 -22.91 9.72
C GLY A 153 3.05 -23.91 9.13
N ASP A 154 2.03 -24.25 9.93
CA ASP A 154 0.96 -25.15 9.52
C ASP A 154 0.10 -24.49 8.43
N MET A 155 -0.24 -25.27 7.42
CA MET A 155 -1.09 -24.88 6.31
C MET A 155 -2.46 -25.54 6.37
N ALA A 156 -3.43 -24.92 5.72
CA ALA A 156 -4.80 -25.45 5.67
C ALA A 156 -4.91 -26.85 5.04
N CYS A 157 -3.90 -27.29 4.27
CA CYS A 157 -3.81 -28.63 3.69
C CYS A 157 -3.19 -29.67 4.65
N GLY A 158 -2.80 -29.29 5.87
CA GLY A 158 -2.15 -30.16 6.84
C GLY A 158 -0.65 -30.35 6.62
N GLU A 159 -0.03 -29.63 5.70
CA GLU A 159 1.42 -29.61 5.51
C GLU A 159 2.05 -28.52 6.39
N PHE A 160 3.29 -28.75 6.83
CA PHE A 160 4.12 -27.79 7.56
C PHE A 160 5.30 -27.35 6.72
N GLY A 161 5.60 -26.05 6.71
CA GLY A 161 6.76 -25.47 6.03
C GLY A 161 6.51 -24.06 5.53
N PHE A 162 7.36 -23.60 4.59
CA PHE A 162 7.24 -22.27 3.98
C PHE A 162 6.10 -22.22 2.97
N GLY A 163 5.30 -21.14 3.02
CA GLY A 163 4.20 -20.91 2.08
C GLY A 163 3.01 -20.19 2.73
N ARG A 164 3.03 -20.05 4.06
CA ARG A 164 2.01 -19.31 4.80
C ARG A 164 2.17 -17.80 4.59
N MET A 165 1.08 -17.12 4.27
CA MET A 165 1.09 -15.66 4.17
C MET A 165 1.46 -15.02 5.51
N SER A 166 2.35 -14.04 5.47
CA SER A 166 2.70 -13.22 6.64
C SER A 166 1.48 -12.63 7.32
N GLU A 167 1.58 -12.42 8.61
CA GLU A 167 0.49 -11.80 9.36
C GLU A 167 0.29 -10.33 8.92
N PRO A 168 -0.95 -9.81 8.99
CA PRO A 168 -1.26 -8.46 8.54
C PRO A 168 -0.36 -7.38 9.12
N GLU A 169 0.02 -7.51 10.39
CA GLU A 169 0.89 -6.57 11.09
C GLU A 169 2.31 -6.54 10.48
N ALA A 170 2.84 -7.70 10.09
CA ALA A 170 4.14 -7.81 9.43
C ALA A 170 4.12 -7.17 8.04
N ILE A 171 3.05 -7.40 7.27
CA ILE A 171 2.86 -6.77 5.95
C ILE A 171 2.78 -5.24 6.08
N VAL A 172 2.03 -4.74 7.06
CA VAL A 172 1.91 -3.30 7.31
C VAL A 172 3.24 -2.70 7.74
N LYS A 173 4.04 -3.41 8.52
CA LYS A 173 5.40 -2.99 8.89
C LYS A 173 6.29 -2.89 7.66
N ALA A 174 6.34 -3.93 6.82
CA ALA A 174 7.11 -3.92 5.57
C ALA A 174 6.66 -2.79 4.63
N ALA A 175 5.36 -2.58 4.49
CA ALA A 175 4.79 -1.47 3.72
C ALA A 175 5.28 -0.09 4.24
N SER A 176 5.35 0.07 5.56
CA SER A 176 5.83 1.31 6.16
C SER A 176 7.31 1.56 5.88
N GLU A 177 8.13 0.51 5.91
CA GLU A 177 9.56 0.60 5.62
C GLU A 177 9.82 1.04 4.16
N ILE A 178 9.01 0.57 3.22
CA ILE A 178 9.08 0.96 1.81
C ILE A 178 8.74 2.45 1.65
N LEU A 179 7.65 2.91 2.27
CA LEU A 179 7.19 4.29 2.14
C LEU A 179 8.07 5.32 2.89
N ILE A 180 8.77 4.89 3.93
CA ILE A 180 9.72 5.73 4.67
C ILE A 180 11.03 5.89 3.89
N ASN A 181 11.35 4.99 2.97
CA ASN A 181 12.57 5.01 2.16
C ASN A 181 12.54 6.04 1.01
N GLY A 182 11.88 7.18 1.20
CA GLY A 182 11.88 8.29 0.25
C GLY A 182 13.27 8.94 0.04
N PRO A 183 13.42 9.82 -0.97
CA PRO A 183 14.69 10.46 -1.33
C PRO A 183 15.30 11.31 -0.20
N LEU A 184 14.53 11.58 0.85
CA LEU A 184 14.96 12.34 2.03
C LEU A 184 15.44 11.46 3.19
N ARG A 185 15.51 10.13 3.01
CA ARG A 185 16.02 9.21 4.03
C ARG A 185 17.45 9.60 4.43
N ASN A 186 17.70 9.64 5.74
CA ASN A 186 19.00 10.03 6.32
C ASN A 186 19.45 11.45 5.95
N LYS A 187 18.53 12.32 5.50
CA LYS A 187 18.80 13.75 5.34
C LYS A 187 18.27 14.50 6.56
N HIS A 188 19.10 15.35 7.11
CA HIS A 188 18.66 16.35 8.08
C HIS A 188 18.08 17.54 7.28
N ILE A 189 16.80 17.79 7.45
CA ILE A 189 16.12 18.91 6.80
C ILE A 189 15.90 19.96 7.88
N LEU A 190 16.58 21.08 7.73
CA LEU A 190 16.32 22.27 8.53
C LEU A 190 15.34 23.15 7.78
N ILE A 191 14.16 23.31 8.31
CA ILE A 191 13.17 24.27 7.80
C ILE A 191 13.17 25.44 8.75
N THR A 192 13.65 26.57 8.28
CA THR A 192 13.51 27.83 9.01
C THR A 192 12.23 28.51 8.56
N SER A 193 11.29 28.63 9.49
CA SER A 193 10.08 29.43 9.31
C SER A 193 10.15 30.56 10.35
N GLY A 194 10.02 31.76 9.91
CA GLY A 194 10.00 32.93 10.79
C GLY A 194 9.02 33.98 10.26
N PRO A 195 8.61 34.92 11.11
CA PRO A 195 7.75 35.99 10.66
C PRO A 195 8.46 36.79 9.57
N THR A 196 7.86 36.85 8.40
CA THR A 196 8.30 37.74 7.33
C THR A 196 7.66 39.09 7.58
N HIS A 197 8.51 40.09 7.82
CA HIS A 197 8.10 41.47 7.93
C HIS A 197 8.24 42.13 6.56
N GLU A 198 7.11 42.50 5.96
CA GLU A 198 7.08 43.28 4.74
C GLU A 198 6.62 44.70 5.09
N PRO A 199 7.51 45.70 5.14
CA PRO A 199 7.14 47.07 5.54
C PRO A 199 6.27 47.71 4.45
N ILE A 200 5.10 48.18 4.84
CA ILE A 200 4.20 48.99 4.00
C ILE A 200 4.58 50.46 4.12
N ASP A 201 4.86 50.92 5.33
CA ASP A 201 5.32 52.24 5.69
C ASP A 201 6.14 52.19 7.00
N PRO A 202 6.65 53.31 7.53
CA PRO A 202 7.46 53.32 8.76
C PRO A 202 6.78 52.76 10.01
N VAL A 203 5.46 52.55 9.96
CA VAL A 203 4.66 52.14 11.11
C VAL A 203 3.93 50.80 10.86
N ARG A 204 3.58 50.52 9.60
CA ARG A 204 2.77 49.35 9.24
C ARG A 204 3.59 48.31 8.46
N TYR A 205 3.36 47.05 8.75
CA TYR A 205 3.98 45.92 8.07
C TYR A 205 2.99 44.75 7.92
N ILE A 206 3.21 43.93 6.91
CA ILE A 206 2.52 42.67 6.76
C ILE A 206 3.36 41.61 7.49
N CYS A 207 2.75 40.89 8.42
CA CYS A 207 3.37 39.78 9.15
C CYS A 207 2.65 38.49 8.81
N LEU A 208 3.37 37.49 8.32
CA LEU A 208 2.83 36.15 7.99
C LEU A 208 2.79 35.21 9.20
N LEU A 209 2.85 35.74 10.42
CA LEU A 209 2.85 34.95 11.67
C LEU A 209 1.63 34.00 11.79
N TYR A 210 0.51 34.37 11.21
CA TYR A 210 -0.75 33.61 11.28
C TYR A 210 -0.93 32.60 10.13
N THR A 211 -0.07 32.60 9.12
CA THR A 211 -0.22 31.71 7.95
C THR A 211 0.64 30.43 8.05
N SER A 212 1.59 30.38 8.99
CA SER A 212 2.45 29.22 9.23
C SER A 212 2.69 29.05 10.73
N PRO A 213 1.72 28.54 11.48
CA PRO A 213 1.92 28.30 12.92
C PRO A 213 3.05 27.30 13.12
N SER A 214 4.12 27.70 13.79
CA SER A 214 5.20 26.82 14.22
C SER A 214 4.97 26.37 15.67
N PRO A 215 5.59 25.28 16.13
CA PRO A 215 5.51 24.87 17.53
C PRO A 215 5.93 25.97 18.52
N ARG A 216 6.78 26.91 18.11
CA ARG A 216 7.17 28.08 18.91
C ARG A 216 6.04 29.07 19.11
N ASP A 217 5.24 29.30 18.06
CA ASP A 217 4.11 30.23 18.15
C ASP A 217 3.02 29.75 19.12
N VAL A 218 2.96 28.44 19.35
CA VAL A 218 2.05 27.81 20.32
C VAL A 218 2.55 27.95 21.77
N GLU A 219 3.86 27.99 21.98
CA GLU A 219 4.45 28.18 23.32
C GLU A 219 4.31 29.64 23.80
N GLU A 220 4.54 30.63 22.94
CA GLU A 220 4.38 32.04 23.31
C GLU A 220 2.94 32.41 23.63
N SER A 221 1.95 31.74 23.03
CA SER A 221 0.52 31.95 23.38
C SER A 221 0.10 31.38 24.73
N ARG A 222 0.98 30.63 25.43
CA ARG A 222 0.74 30.03 26.75
C ARG A 222 1.39 30.78 27.90
N MET A 223 2.01 31.91 27.67
CA MET A 223 2.48 32.75 28.77
C MET A 223 1.27 33.32 29.54
N PRO A 224 1.11 33.07 30.84
CA PRO A 224 0.08 33.68 31.60
C PRO A 224 0.35 35.20 31.66
N SER A 225 -0.67 35.98 31.32
CA SER A 225 -0.61 37.41 31.59
C SER A 225 -0.42 37.60 33.09
N SER A 226 0.80 37.91 33.51
CA SER A 226 1.07 38.36 34.85
C SER A 226 0.36 39.68 35.06
N ALA A 227 -0.52 39.71 36.07
CA ALA A 227 -1.26 40.83 36.55
C ALA A 227 -0.34 42.00 36.97
#